data_41bffc760f739c200ba4e51ce39a7f23
#
_entry.id   41bffc760f739c200ba4e51ce39a7f23
#
_cell.length_a   1.000
_cell.length_b   1.000
_cell.length_c   1.000
_cell.angle_alpha   90.00
_cell.angle_beta   90.00
_cell.angle_gamma   90.00
#
_symmetry.space_group_name_H-M   'P 1'
#
loop_
_entity.id
_entity.type
_entity.pdbx_description
1 polymer ?
#
loop_
_entity_poly.entity_id
_entity_poly.type
_entity_poly.pdbx_seq_one_letter_code
_entity_poly.pdbx_strand_id
1 'polypeptide(L)'
;NQLIKNKVSEVDNLIIFGQNVSAGSCLSGLTKGLKVQKNSLVINTPNCENTLCGIGFGLMLNRVSSIFFMKQQDFLLLGIDHLVNTYNFIRRENPSASFTIMFIVVDQGYQGLQSSLNNFGDFCSIARVPGFTITNKLDAEEIINTHLISPGFRMIGVSQRLFNTELMDLTLIDCNKDKTIFQYFDGAGATIICFNFSLSYGMELYYQLKEKKIKRVFLQVPEG
;
A
#
# COMPACT_ATOMS: atom_id res chain seq x y z
N ASN A 1 -0.96 10.07 -6.34
CA ASN A 1 -2.32 10.65 -6.40
C ASN A 1 -2.98 10.36 -7.75
N GLN A 2 -2.35 10.70 -8.92
CA GLN A 2 -3.02 10.58 -10.22
C GLN A 2 -3.46 9.15 -10.56
N LEU A 3 -2.63 8.14 -10.29
CA LEU A 3 -2.98 6.73 -10.49
C LEU A 3 -4.22 6.31 -9.68
N ILE A 4 -4.28 6.73 -8.42
CA ILE A 4 -5.46 6.47 -7.57
C ILE A 4 -6.70 7.12 -8.16
N LYS A 5 -6.61 8.40 -8.60
CA LYS A 5 -7.74 9.09 -9.24
C LYS A 5 -8.26 8.34 -10.46
N ASN A 6 -7.36 7.94 -11.34
CA ASN A 6 -7.73 7.20 -12.54
C ASN A 6 -8.45 5.91 -12.15
N LYS A 7 -7.83 5.11 -11.28
CA LYS A 7 -8.38 3.81 -10.87
C LYS A 7 -9.75 3.91 -10.22
N VAL A 8 -9.95 4.84 -9.26
CA VAL A 8 -11.24 4.95 -8.56
C VAL A 8 -12.34 5.56 -9.44
N SER A 9 -11.98 6.34 -10.47
CA SER A 9 -12.96 6.90 -11.40
C SER A 9 -13.53 5.87 -12.39
N GLU A 10 -12.90 4.71 -12.53
CA GLU A 10 -13.31 3.63 -13.44
C GLU A 10 -14.24 2.61 -12.77
N VAL A 11 -14.28 2.61 -11.41
CA VAL A 11 -14.96 1.57 -10.64
C VAL A 11 -16.28 2.10 -10.07
N ASP A 12 -17.35 1.37 -10.33
CA ASP A 12 -18.67 1.62 -9.75
C ASP A 12 -18.86 0.84 -8.44
N ASN A 13 -19.85 1.24 -7.63
CA ASN A 13 -20.16 0.62 -6.34
C ASN A 13 -18.94 0.54 -5.39
N LEU A 14 -18.19 1.65 -5.30
CA LEU A 14 -17.01 1.79 -4.49
C LEU A 14 -17.24 2.78 -3.34
N ILE A 15 -16.92 2.39 -2.11
CA ILE A 15 -16.94 3.28 -0.95
C ILE A 15 -15.50 3.58 -0.52
N ILE A 16 -15.15 4.86 -0.59
CA ILE A 16 -13.88 5.39 -0.09
C ILE A 16 -14.14 6.13 1.21
N PHE A 17 -13.44 5.76 2.27
CA PHE A 17 -13.65 6.38 3.57
C PHE A 17 -12.37 6.52 4.38
N GLY A 18 -12.41 7.36 5.40
CA GLY A 18 -11.30 7.62 6.30
C GLY A 18 -11.26 9.07 6.78
N GLN A 19 -10.33 9.38 7.68
CA GLN A 19 -10.14 10.73 8.19
C GLN A 19 -9.52 11.64 7.11
N ASN A 20 -10.11 12.80 6.88
CA ASN A 20 -9.60 13.81 5.94
C ASN A 20 -9.39 13.29 4.50
N VAL A 21 -10.19 12.35 4.04
CA VAL A 21 -10.09 11.82 2.68
C VAL A 21 -10.43 12.88 1.63
N SER A 22 -11.44 13.71 1.87
CA SER A 22 -11.87 14.80 0.97
C SER A 22 -11.85 16.17 1.64
N ALA A 23 -11.24 16.30 2.81
CA ALA A 23 -11.16 17.55 3.57
C ALA A 23 -9.73 17.80 4.08
N GLY A 24 -9.46 19.03 4.49
CA GLY A 24 -8.17 19.41 5.06
C GLY A 24 -7.00 19.15 4.11
N SER A 25 -5.99 18.44 4.58
CA SER A 25 -4.79 18.12 3.80
C SER A 25 -5.03 17.01 2.74
N CYS A 26 -6.20 16.37 2.72
CA CYS A 26 -6.47 15.20 1.89
C CYS A 26 -5.33 14.15 2.01
N LEU A 27 -4.98 13.80 3.26
CA LEU A 27 -3.87 12.87 3.56
C LEU A 27 -2.57 13.31 2.88
N SER A 28 -2.15 14.55 3.14
CA SER A 28 -0.96 15.16 2.51
C SER A 28 -1.00 15.14 0.97
N GLY A 29 -2.19 15.27 0.40
CA GLY A 29 -2.43 15.30 -1.04
C GLY A 29 -2.69 13.93 -1.69
N LEU A 30 -2.53 12.83 -0.96
CA LEU A 30 -2.71 11.48 -1.50
C LEU A 30 -4.11 11.26 -2.10
N THR A 31 -5.14 11.79 -1.44
CA THR A 31 -6.56 11.67 -1.84
C THR A 31 -7.15 12.95 -2.43
N LYS A 32 -6.32 13.96 -2.68
CA LYS A 32 -6.79 15.27 -3.19
C LYS A 32 -7.47 15.12 -4.54
N GLY A 33 -8.73 15.57 -4.64
CA GLY A 33 -9.48 15.64 -5.89
C GLY A 33 -9.93 14.28 -6.44
N LEU A 34 -10.17 13.29 -5.58
CA LEU A 34 -10.79 12.02 -5.97
C LEU A 34 -12.20 12.29 -6.54
N LYS A 35 -12.48 11.66 -7.67
CA LYS A 35 -13.82 11.64 -8.28
C LYS A 35 -14.21 10.18 -8.47
N VAL A 36 -15.41 9.84 -8.05
CA VAL A 36 -15.94 8.48 -8.13
C VAL A 36 -17.18 8.42 -9.01
N GLN A 37 -17.57 7.23 -9.43
CA GLN A 37 -18.80 6.99 -10.21
C GLN A 37 -20.06 7.33 -9.40
N LYS A 38 -21.20 7.46 -10.10
CA LYS A 38 -22.48 7.90 -9.51
C LYS A 38 -22.94 7.04 -8.32
N ASN A 39 -22.69 5.73 -8.37
CA ASN A 39 -23.09 4.79 -7.30
C ASN A 39 -22.00 4.56 -6.26
N SER A 40 -20.97 5.40 -6.26
CA SER A 40 -19.82 5.33 -5.34
C SER A 40 -19.82 6.53 -4.41
N LEU A 41 -19.19 6.39 -3.24
CA LEU A 41 -19.18 7.43 -2.20
C LEU A 41 -17.76 7.71 -1.70
N VAL A 42 -17.52 8.97 -1.35
CA VAL A 42 -16.31 9.39 -0.61
C VAL A 42 -16.76 10.01 0.72
N ILE A 43 -16.37 9.41 1.83
CA ILE A 43 -16.88 9.73 3.17
C ILE A 43 -15.73 10.09 4.10
N ASN A 44 -15.75 11.31 4.65
CA ASN A 44 -14.87 11.65 5.77
C ASN A 44 -15.43 11.06 7.07
N THR A 45 -14.60 10.40 7.83
CA THR A 45 -14.98 9.74 9.09
C THR A 45 -14.22 10.35 10.27
N PRO A 46 -14.74 10.21 11.50
CA PRO A 46 -13.94 10.42 12.72
C PRO A 46 -12.85 9.34 12.84
N ASN A 47 -11.93 9.54 13.80
CA ASN A 47 -10.93 8.54 14.18
C ASN A 47 -11.59 7.46 15.05
N CYS A 48 -11.85 6.32 14.47
CA CYS A 48 -12.38 5.15 15.15
C CYS A 48 -11.98 3.88 14.38
N GLU A 49 -10.69 3.65 14.28
CA GLU A 49 -10.06 2.66 13.38
C GLU A 49 -10.63 1.26 13.57
N ASN A 50 -10.91 0.86 14.79
CA ASN A 50 -11.58 -0.43 15.06
C ASN A 50 -12.93 -0.52 14.31
N THR A 51 -13.80 0.46 14.50
CA THR A 51 -15.09 0.52 13.81
C THR A 51 -14.94 0.59 12.31
N LEU A 52 -13.98 1.38 11.81
CA LEU A 52 -13.75 1.54 10.37
C LEU A 52 -13.25 0.25 9.71
N CYS A 53 -12.40 -0.52 10.39
CA CYS A 53 -12.02 -1.87 9.93
C CYS A 53 -13.24 -2.79 9.86
N GLY A 54 -14.09 -2.79 10.91
CA GLY A 54 -15.33 -3.55 10.91
C GLY A 54 -16.29 -3.17 9.79
N ILE A 55 -16.44 -1.86 9.50
CA ILE A 55 -17.23 -1.36 8.37
C ILE A 55 -16.68 -1.88 7.05
N GLY A 56 -15.37 -1.80 6.82
CA GLY A 56 -14.74 -2.28 5.59
C GLY A 56 -15.01 -3.77 5.34
N PHE A 57 -14.87 -4.61 6.36
CA PHE A 57 -15.22 -6.02 6.25
C PHE A 57 -16.71 -6.26 6.05
N GLY A 58 -17.57 -5.49 6.72
CA GLY A 58 -19.02 -5.56 6.52
C GLY A 58 -19.43 -5.19 5.09
N LEU A 59 -18.84 -4.16 4.51
CA LEU A 59 -19.06 -3.79 3.12
C LEU A 59 -18.62 -4.91 2.17
N MET A 60 -17.44 -5.49 2.40
CA MET A 60 -16.92 -6.61 1.60
C MET A 60 -17.87 -7.82 1.61
N LEU A 61 -18.42 -8.19 2.78
CA LEU A 61 -19.43 -9.24 2.90
C LEU A 61 -20.71 -8.93 2.10
N ASN A 62 -21.08 -7.66 2.04
CA ASN A 62 -22.24 -7.20 1.26
C ASN A 62 -21.90 -6.94 -0.23
N ARG A 63 -20.77 -7.43 -0.72
CA ARG A 63 -20.33 -7.31 -2.12
C ARG A 63 -20.10 -5.86 -2.56
N VAL A 64 -19.78 -4.98 -1.63
CA VAL A 64 -19.42 -3.58 -1.89
C VAL A 64 -17.91 -3.44 -1.70
N SER A 65 -17.23 -3.01 -2.75
CA SER A 65 -15.79 -2.75 -2.67
C SER A 65 -15.51 -1.47 -1.90
N SER A 66 -14.44 -1.47 -1.10
CA SER A 66 -14.11 -0.31 -0.30
C SER A 66 -12.61 -0.08 -0.14
N ILE A 67 -12.25 1.20 0.05
CA ILE A 67 -10.90 1.64 0.38
C ILE A 67 -10.96 2.47 1.66
N PHE A 68 -10.29 2.01 2.69
CA PHE A 68 -10.06 2.78 3.90
C PHE A 68 -8.70 3.48 3.80
N PHE A 69 -8.73 4.80 3.62
CA PHE A 69 -7.52 5.59 3.70
C PHE A 69 -7.22 5.97 5.15
N MET A 70 -6.15 5.43 5.67
CA MET A 70 -5.69 5.66 7.04
C MET A 70 -4.51 6.65 7.04
N LYS A 71 -4.57 7.64 7.92
CA LYS A 71 -3.56 8.71 7.97
C LYS A 71 -2.17 8.20 8.35
N GLN A 72 -2.10 7.25 9.28
CA GLN A 72 -0.87 6.65 9.77
C GLN A 72 -1.05 5.16 10.00
N GLN A 73 -0.05 4.39 9.63
CA GLN A 73 -0.03 2.94 9.77
C GLN A 73 -0.32 2.47 11.21
N ASP A 74 0.27 3.16 12.19
CA ASP A 74 0.25 2.74 13.59
C ASP A 74 -1.16 2.76 14.21
N PHE A 75 -2.06 3.53 13.62
CA PHE A 75 -3.48 3.52 14.04
C PHE A 75 -4.15 2.18 13.77
N LEU A 76 -3.58 1.35 12.91
CA LEU A 76 -4.07 0.01 12.64
C LEU A 76 -3.98 -0.93 13.85
N LEU A 77 -3.13 -0.62 14.84
CA LEU A 77 -3.12 -1.33 16.13
C LEU A 77 -4.50 -1.37 16.80
N LEU A 78 -5.31 -0.31 16.60
CA LEU A 78 -6.68 -0.26 17.14
C LEU A 78 -7.65 -1.16 16.37
N GLY A 79 -7.33 -1.54 15.14
CA GLY A 79 -8.17 -2.40 14.29
C GLY A 79 -7.66 -3.82 14.12
N ILE A 80 -6.60 -4.20 14.84
CA ILE A 80 -5.91 -5.47 14.63
C ILE A 80 -6.80 -6.69 14.85
N ASP A 81 -7.73 -6.62 15.79
CA ASP A 81 -8.69 -7.71 16.05
C ASP A 81 -9.51 -8.05 14.81
N HIS A 82 -10.01 -7.04 14.11
CA HIS A 82 -10.74 -7.25 12.85
C HIS A 82 -9.88 -7.90 11.76
N LEU A 83 -8.61 -7.53 11.66
CA LEU A 83 -7.69 -8.10 10.68
C LEU A 83 -7.41 -9.58 10.96
N VAL A 84 -7.32 -9.95 12.23
CA VAL A 84 -6.97 -11.31 12.66
C VAL A 84 -8.23 -12.18 12.78
N ASN A 85 -9.19 -11.79 13.59
CA ASN A 85 -10.33 -12.63 13.94
C ASN A 85 -11.47 -12.50 12.91
N THR A 86 -11.92 -11.29 12.62
CA THR A 86 -13.03 -11.07 11.68
C THR A 86 -12.66 -11.53 10.27
N TYR A 87 -11.50 -11.13 9.77
CA TYR A 87 -11.09 -11.50 8.43
C TYR A 87 -10.78 -13.01 8.29
N ASN A 88 -10.23 -13.65 9.31
CA ASN A 88 -10.02 -15.11 9.26
C ASN A 88 -11.32 -15.89 9.04
N PHE A 89 -12.42 -15.39 9.55
CA PHE A 89 -13.74 -15.95 9.27
C PHE A 89 -14.21 -15.64 7.84
N ILE A 90 -14.12 -14.37 7.43
CA ILE A 90 -14.62 -13.88 6.14
C ILE A 90 -13.88 -14.48 4.95
N ARG A 91 -12.56 -14.70 5.05
CA ARG A 91 -11.76 -15.22 3.92
C ARG A 91 -12.21 -16.58 3.41
N ARG A 92 -12.88 -17.37 4.26
CA ARG A 92 -13.43 -18.69 3.88
C ARG A 92 -14.58 -18.59 2.88
N GLU A 93 -15.27 -17.45 2.88
CA GLU A 93 -16.40 -17.17 1.99
C GLU A 93 -15.97 -16.73 0.58
N ASN A 94 -14.67 -16.62 0.31
CA ASN A 94 -14.11 -16.12 -0.94
C ASN A 94 -14.81 -14.86 -1.45
N PRO A 95 -14.73 -13.74 -0.72
CA PRO A 95 -15.50 -12.53 -1.02
C PRO A 95 -15.16 -12.00 -2.41
N SER A 96 -16.19 -11.68 -3.19
CA SER A 96 -16.04 -11.13 -4.55
C SER A 96 -15.70 -9.64 -4.56
N ALA A 97 -15.98 -8.92 -3.47
CA ALA A 97 -15.63 -7.51 -3.31
C ALA A 97 -14.26 -7.35 -2.68
N SER A 98 -13.70 -6.15 -2.82
CA SER A 98 -12.43 -5.78 -2.22
C SER A 98 -12.60 -4.99 -0.93
N PHE A 99 -11.68 -5.19 0.01
CA PHE A 99 -11.41 -4.23 1.06
C PHE A 99 -9.91 -3.95 1.08
N THR A 100 -9.53 -2.70 0.87
CA THR A 100 -8.15 -2.26 0.89
C THR A 100 -7.95 -1.22 1.97
N ILE A 101 -6.99 -1.43 2.86
CA ILE A 101 -6.50 -0.39 3.76
C ILE A 101 -5.24 0.21 3.12
N MET A 102 -5.30 1.49 2.79
CA MET A 102 -4.16 2.24 2.28
C MET A 102 -3.73 3.26 3.30
N PHE A 103 -2.49 3.19 3.75
CA PHE A 103 -1.98 4.02 4.84
C PHE A 103 -0.63 4.65 4.54
N ILE A 104 -0.32 5.72 5.28
CA ILE A 104 0.98 6.38 5.24
C ILE A 104 1.86 5.76 6.32
N VAL A 105 3.05 5.31 5.92
CA VAL A 105 4.11 4.91 6.85
C VAL A 105 4.92 6.15 7.19
N VAL A 106 4.92 6.53 8.47
CA VAL A 106 5.61 7.71 8.96
C VAL A 106 7.06 7.33 9.31
N ASP A 107 7.87 7.22 8.29
CA ASP A 107 9.27 6.77 8.35
C ASP A 107 10.30 7.90 8.18
N GLN A 108 9.85 9.14 8.26
CA GLN A 108 10.70 10.34 8.15
C GLN A 108 10.68 11.16 9.45
N GLY A 109 11.81 11.15 10.17
CA GLY A 109 11.97 11.87 11.42
C GLY A 109 11.16 11.30 12.58
N TYR A 110 11.31 11.91 13.76
CA TYR A 110 10.56 11.54 14.96
C TYR A 110 9.25 12.32 15.02
N GLN A 111 8.14 11.63 14.99
CA GLN A 111 6.80 12.21 15.07
C GLN A 111 6.00 11.75 16.30
N GLY A 112 6.67 11.23 17.29
CA GLY A 112 6.10 10.66 18.49
C GLY A 112 6.39 9.16 18.61
N LEU A 113 6.23 8.61 19.81
CA LEU A 113 6.54 7.20 20.08
C LEU A 113 5.74 6.24 19.22
N GLN A 114 4.47 6.53 18.99
CA GLN A 114 3.57 5.68 18.23
C GLN A 114 3.81 5.77 16.72
N SER A 115 3.97 6.99 16.19
CA SER A 115 3.97 7.25 14.75
C SER A 115 5.35 7.20 14.08
N SER A 116 6.36 6.67 14.77
CA SER A 116 7.72 6.53 14.24
C SER A 116 8.12 5.06 14.03
N LEU A 117 7.18 4.14 14.12
CA LEU A 117 7.40 2.72 13.92
C LEU A 117 6.97 2.31 12.51
N ASN A 118 7.65 1.31 11.95
CA ASN A 118 7.23 0.64 10.74
C ASN A 118 6.87 -0.81 11.07
N ASN A 119 5.60 -1.06 11.37
CA ASN A 119 5.06 -2.37 11.72
C ASN A 119 4.34 -3.03 10.54
N PHE A 120 4.64 -2.62 9.30
CA PHE A 120 3.92 -3.09 8.12
C PHE A 120 3.99 -4.62 7.96
N GLY A 121 5.20 -5.18 8.03
CA GLY A 121 5.40 -6.62 7.96
C GLY A 121 4.72 -7.37 9.10
N ASP A 122 4.73 -6.80 10.31
CA ASP A 122 4.05 -7.40 11.47
C ASP A 122 2.54 -7.50 11.23
N PHE A 123 1.91 -6.45 10.74
CA PHE A 123 0.48 -6.45 10.41
C PHE A 123 0.14 -7.46 9.30
N CYS A 124 0.93 -7.51 8.24
CA CYS A 124 0.75 -8.49 7.18
C CYS A 124 0.88 -9.92 7.71
N SER A 125 1.91 -10.19 8.49
CA SER A 125 2.19 -11.49 9.08
C SER A 125 1.09 -11.96 10.04
N ILE A 126 0.69 -11.11 10.98
CA ILE A 126 -0.36 -11.43 11.96
C ILE A 126 -1.70 -11.67 11.27
N ALA A 127 -2.08 -10.80 10.34
CA ALA A 127 -3.33 -10.91 9.60
C ALA A 127 -3.30 -11.98 8.49
N ARG A 128 -2.11 -12.44 8.10
CA ARG A 128 -1.89 -13.36 6.97
C ARG A 128 -2.54 -12.82 5.68
N VAL A 129 -2.22 -11.60 5.34
CA VAL A 129 -2.75 -10.90 4.17
C VAL A 129 -1.62 -10.38 3.31
N PRO A 130 -1.83 -10.23 1.99
CA PRO A 130 -0.87 -9.58 1.14
C PRO A 130 -0.76 -8.10 1.50
N GLY A 131 0.49 -7.63 1.56
CA GLY A 131 0.83 -6.24 1.73
C GLY A 131 1.70 -5.74 0.60
N PHE A 132 1.43 -4.54 0.12
CA PHE A 132 2.14 -3.94 -0.99
C PHE A 132 2.70 -2.58 -0.58
N THR A 133 3.91 -2.26 -1.04
CA THR A 133 4.54 -0.97 -0.78
C THR A 133 4.88 -0.26 -2.08
N ILE A 134 4.52 1.02 -2.16
CA ILE A 134 4.85 1.87 -3.29
C ILE A 134 6.22 2.48 -3.05
N THR A 135 7.17 2.25 -3.96
CA THR A 135 8.56 2.73 -3.82
C THR A 135 9.06 3.47 -5.05
N ASN A 136 8.54 3.15 -6.24
CA ASN A 136 8.91 3.76 -7.51
C ASN A 136 7.69 3.88 -8.42
N LYS A 137 7.87 4.41 -9.63
CA LYS A 137 6.78 4.65 -10.57
C LYS A 137 6.18 3.37 -11.09
N LEU A 138 7.02 2.39 -11.42
CA LEU A 138 6.57 1.12 -12.00
C LEU A 138 5.72 0.32 -11.00
N ASP A 139 6.21 0.13 -9.77
CA ASP A 139 5.45 -0.59 -8.75
C ASP A 139 4.18 0.16 -8.35
N ALA A 140 4.20 1.51 -8.35
CA ALA A 140 3.00 2.31 -8.13
C ALA A 140 1.93 2.04 -9.19
N GLU A 141 2.31 2.01 -10.47
CA GLU A 141 1.39 1.71 -11.57
C GLU A 141 0.83 0.29 -11.45
N GLU A 142 1.68 -0.69 -11.22
CA GLU A 142 1.27 -2.09 -11.11
C GLU A 142 0.37 -2.34 -9.89
N ILE A 143 0.78 -1.87 -8.70
CA ILE A 143 0.05 -2.08 -7.46
C ILE A 143 -1.32 -1.39 -7.50
N ILE A 144 -1.38 -0.15 -7.97
CA ILE A 144 -2.65 0.58 -8.03
C ILE A 144 -3.59 -0.04 -9.06
N ASN A 145 -3.09 -0.41 -10.24
CA ASN A 145 -3.95 -0.96 -11.28
C ASN A 145 -4.43 -2.37 -10.95
N THR A 146 -3.57 -3.20 -10.36
CA THR A 146 -3.87 -4.62 -10.12
C THR A 146 -4.47 -4.87 -8.74
N HIS A 147 -3.97 -4.21 -7.70
CA HIS A 147 -4.25 -4.58 -6.32
C HIS A 147 -5.13 -3.60 -5.56
N LEU A 148 -5.27 -2.33 -5.97
CA LEU A 148 -6.05 -1.35 -5.19
C LEU A 148 -7.51 -1.79 -5.03
N ILE A 149 -8.10 -2.36 -6.08
CA ILE A 149 -9.49 -2.84 -6.07
C ILE A 149 -9.55 -4.21 -6.75
N SER A 150 -9.14 -5.24 -6.02
CA SER A 150 -9.25 -6.63 -6.43
C SER A 150 -9.93 -7.45 -5.33
N PRO A 151 -10.62 -8.56 -5.60
CA PRO A 151 -11.34 -9.33 -4.60
C PRO A 151 -10.50 -9.69 -3.37
N GLY A 152 -11.09 -9.66 -2.19
CA GLY A 152 -10.45 -9.98 -0.92
C GLY A 152 -9.87 -8.76 -0.18
N PHE A 153 -9.12 -9.01 0.90
CA PHE A 153 -8.54 -7.97 1.74
C PHE A 153 -7.03 -7.86 1.53
N ARG A 154 -6.53 -6.65 1.55
CA ARG A 154 -5.10 -6.33 1.48
C ARG A 154 -4.74 -5.00 2.10
N MET A 155 -3.44 -4.77 2.28
CA MET A 155 -2.87 -3.53 2.77
C MET A 155 -1.91 -2.93 1.75
N ILE A 156 -1.95 -1.58 1.59
CA ILE A 156 -1.02 -0.83 0.74
C ILE A 156 -0.38 0.27 1.57
N GLY A 157 0.93 0.20 1.72
CA GLY A 157 1.73 1.20 2.44
C GLY A 157 2.38 2.20 1.50
N VAL A 158 2.33 3.49 1.86
CA VAL A 158 3.04 4.57 1.17
C VAL A 158 3.97 5.27 2.14
N SER A 159 5.26 5.29 1.85
CA SER A 159 6.23 6.01 2.69
C SER A 159 6.00 7.51 2.66
N GLN A 160 6.09 8.16 3.82
CA GLN A 160 6.05 9.62 3.91
C GLN A 160 7.21 10.28 3.14
N ARG A 161 8.34 9.60 2.99
CA ARG A 161 9.50 10.09 2.22
C ARG A 161 9.19 10.33 0.75
N LEU A 162 8.17 9.66 0.20
CA LEU A 162 7.77 9.82 -1.20
C LEU A 162 6.87 11.04 -1.43
N PHE A 163 6.40 11.69 -0.37
CA PHE A 163 5.62 12.91 -0.51
C PHE A 163 6.54 14.08 -0.89
N ASN A 164 6.13 14.86 -1.85
CA ASN A 164 6.89 15.97 -2.44
C ASN A 164 8.19 15.55 -3.18
N THR A 165 8.32 14.27 -3.52
CA THR A 165 9.41 13.79 -4.38
C THR A 165 8.82 13.16 -5.64
N GLU A 166 9.59 13.15 -6.72
CA GLU A 166 9.28 12.33 -7.88
C GLU A 166 9.65 10.87 -7.58
N LEU A 167 8.75 9.96 -7.92
CA LEU A 167 9.05 8.53 -7.83
C LEU A 167 10.14 8.17 -8.84
N MET A 168 11.07 7.33 -8.43
CA MET A 168 12.11 6.82 -9.32
C MET A 168 11.48 6.14 -10.53
N ASP A 169 12.02 6.43 -11.72
CA ASP A 169 11.64 5.79 -12.96
C ASP A 169 12.70 4.71 -13.27
N LEU A 170 12.37 3.47 -13.01
CA LEU A 170 13.25 2.32 -13.17
C LEU A 170 12.78 1.44 -14.31
N THR A 171 13.70 0.94 -15.11
CA THR A 171 13.38 0.00 -16.18
C THR A 171 13.29 -1.41 -15.60
N LEU A 172 12.13 -2.04 -15.78
CA LEU A 172 11.91 -3.43 -15.38
C LEU A 172 12.68 -4.35 -16.33
N ILE A 173 13.45 -5.29 -15.76
CA ILE A 173 14.08 -6.38 -16.51
C ILE A 173 13.20 -7.62 -16.46
N ASP A 174 12.74 -8.00 -15.27
CA ASP A 174 11.92 -9.18 -15.06
C ASP A 174 11.06 -9.03 -13.79
N CYS A 175 9.99 -9.81 -13.70
CA CYS A 175 9.18 -9.92 -12.50
C CYS A 175 8.61 -11.33 -12.35
N ASN A 176 8.30 -11.75 -11.12
CA ASN A 176 7.62 -13.00 -10.89
C ASN A 176 6.15 -12.93 -11.39
N LYS A 177 5.52 -14.12 -11.52
CA LYS A 177 4.15 -14.26 -12.04
C LYS A 177 3.12 -13.41 -11.26
N ASP A 178 3.29 -13.30 -9.96
CA ASP A 178 2.35 -12.61 -9.08
C ASP A 178 2.67 -11.11 -8.93
N LYS A 179 3.70 -10.63 -9.63
CA LYS A 179 4.15 -9.23 -9.63
C LYS A 179 4.43 -8.70 -8.21
N THR A 180 5.06 -9.53 -7.42
CA THR A 180 5.50 -9.22 -6.05
C THR A 180 7.01 -9.13 -5.92
N ILE A 181 7.76 -9.48 -6.97
CA ILE A 181 9.23 -9.38 -7.05
C ILE A 181 9.58 -8.73 -8.37
N PHE A 182 10.33 -7.64 -8.31
CA PHE A 182 10.74 -6.87 -9.47
C PHE A 182 12.27 -6.85 -9.58
N GLN A 183 12.79 -7.16 -10.76
CA GLN A 183 14.22 -7.10 -11.07
C GLN A 183 14.50 -5.87 -11.94
N TYR A 184 15.39 -5.00 -11.48
CA TYR A 184 15.76 -3.77 -12.18
C TYR A 184 17.18 -3.79 -12.78
N PHE A 185 18.06 -4.64 -12.29
CA PHE A 185 19.44 -4.74 -12.77
C PHE A 185 19.86 -6.19 -12.85
N ASP A 186 20.76 -6.46 -13.78
CA ASP A 186 21.36 -7.79 -13.96
C ASP A 186 22.83 -7.82 -13.53
N GLY A 187 23.33 -8.99 -13.18
CA GLY A 187 24.70 -9.21 -12.77
C GLY A 187 24.94 -10.62 -12.25
N ALA A 188 26.18 -10.94 -11.86
CA ALA A 188 26.55 -12.30 -11.47
C ALA A 188 27.41 -12.40 -10.19
N GLY A 189 27.75 -11.30 -9.53
CA GLY A 189 28.70 -11.34 -8.41
C GLY A 189 28.06 -11.24 -7.02
N ALA A 190 26.92 -10.58 -6.92
CA ALA A 190 26.18 -10.39 -5.68
C ALA A 190 24.72 -10.05 -5.99
N THR A 191 23.80 -10.42 -5.10
CA THR A 191 22.40 -10.04 -5.19
C THR A 191 22.07 -9.03 -4.09
N ILE A 192 21.49 -7.89 -4.48
CA ILE A 192 20.96 -6.90 -3.55
C ILE A 192 19.45 -7.09 -3.54
N ILE A 193 18.89 -7.43 -2.39
CA ILE A 193 17.46 -7.60 -2.21
C ILE A 193 16.96 -6.45 -1.35
N CYS A 194 15.97 -5.70 -1.87
CA CYS A 194 15.35 -4.60 -1.16
C CYS A 194 13.92 -4.96 -0.79
N PHE A 195 13.57 -4.72 0.45
CA PHE A 195 12.23 -4.89 0.97
C PHE A 195 11.64 -3.52 1.26
N ASN A 196 10.36 -3.36 0.94
CA ASN A 196 9.63 -2.15 1.27
C ASN A 196 10.33 -0.88 0.78
N PHE A 197 10.53 0.05 1.70
CA PHE A 197 11.10 1.37 1.46
C PHE A 197 12.63 1.40 1.42
N SER A 198 13.30 0.25 1.45
CA SER A 198 14.77 0.19 1.37
C SER A 198 15.32 0.33 -0.07
N LEU A 199 14.46 0.49 -1.07
CA LEU A 199 14.87 0.60 -2.48
C LEU A 199 15.92 1.68 -2.71
N SER A 200 15.75 2.86 -2.14
CA SER A 200 16.71 3.97 -2.28
C SER A 200 18.11 3.62 -1.77
N TYR A 201 18.19 2.94 -0.63
CA TYR A 201 19.47 2.47 -0.07
C TYR A 201 20.09 1.35 -0.92
N GLY A 202 19.25 0.44 -1.42
CA GLY A 202 19.71 -0.59 -2.34
C GLY A 202 20.25 -0.02 -3.64
N MET A 203 19.64 1.02 -4.17
CA MET A 203 20.13 1.74 -5.35
C MET A 203 21.48 2.41 -5.08
N GLU A 204 21.61 3.10 -3.96
CA GLU A 204 22.88 3.70 -3.56
C GLU A 204 24.00 2.65 -3.46
N LEU A 205 23.73 1.54 -2.76
CA LEU A 205 24.66 0.41 -2.67
C LEU A 205 24.99 -0.17 -4.04
N TYR A 206 24.02 -0.33 -4.94
CA TYR A 206 24.24 -0.81 -6.30
C TYR A 206 25.23 0.08 -7.04
N TYR A 207 25.08 1.41 -7.02
CA TYR A 207 25.99 2.33 -7.69
C TYR A 207 27.39 2.32 -7.09
N GLN A 208 27.52 2.35 -5.75
CA GLN A 208 28.83 2.26 -5.07
C GLN A 208 29.58 0.98 -5.43
N LEU A 209 28.86 -0.12 -5.49
CA LEU A 209 29.45 -1.38 -5.84
C LEU A 209 29.73 -1.46 -7.35
N LYS A 210 28.99 -0.84 -8.26
CA LYS A 210 29.27 -0.76 -9.71
C LYS A 210 30.57 -0.04 -9.99
N GLU A 211 30.89 1.02 -9.29
CA GLU A 211 32.18 1.72 -9.35
C GLU A 211 33.35 0.80 -9.02
N LYS A 212 33.16 -0.15 -8.10
CA LYS A 212 34.16 -1.15 -7.71
C LYS A 212 34.23 -2.37 -8.66
N LYS A 213 33.57 -2.33 -9.83
CA LYS A 213 33.55 -3.40 -10.86
C LYS A 213 33.03 -4.76 -10.37
N ILE A 214 32.23 -4.79 -9.31
CA ILE A 214 31.60 -6.03 -8.84
C ILE A 214 30.29 -6.26 -9.63
N LYS A 215 30.09 -7.40 -10.30
CA LYS A 215 28.86 -7.72 -11.05
C LYS A 215 27.70 -8.05 -10.11
N ARG A 216 26.44 -7.66 -10.41
CA ARG A 216 25.29 -7.76 -9.47
C ARG A 216 23.95 -7.96 -10.12
N VAL A 217 23.07 -8.60 -9.35
CA VAL A 217 21.63 -8.63 -9.53
C VAL A 217 20.99 -7.71 -8.48
N PHE A 218 19.97 -6.96 -8.86
CA PHE A 218 19.17 -6.14 -7.99
C PHE A 218 17.72 -6.59 -8.05
N LEU A 219 17.19 -7.01 -6.92
CA LEU A 219 15.81 -7.45 -6.75
C LEU A 219 15.10 -6.58 -5.72
N GLN A 220 13.90 -6.17 -6.04
CA GLN A 220 12.98 -5.64 -5.06
C GLN A 220 11.91 -6.66 -4.76
N VAL A 221 11.68 -6.91 -3.48
CA VAL A 221 10.61 -7.74 -2.98
C VAL A 221 9.70 -6.85 -2.15
N PRO A 222 8.52 -6.43 -2.66
CA PRO A 222 7.47 -5.93 -1.79
C PRO A 222 7.07 -7.06 -0.84
N GLU A 223 6.77 -6.72 0.41
CA GLU A 223 6.24 -7.71 1.35
C GLU A 223 4.87 -8.21 0.86
N GLY A 224 4.76 -9.51 0.68
CA GLY A 224 3.53 -10.23 0.35
C GLY A 224 3.21 -11.29 1.40
#